data_b63a17d31d3941bfc0be5a92f508adb6
#
_entry.id   b63a17d31d3941bfc0be5a92f508adb6
#
_cell.length_a   1.000
_cell.length_b   1.000
_cell.length_c   1.000
_cell.angle_alpha   90.00
_cell.angle_beta   90.00
_cell.angle_gamma   90.00
#
_symmetry.space_group_name_H-M   'P 1'
#
loop_
_entity.id
_entity.type
_entity.pdbx_description
1 polymer ?
#
loop_
_entity_poly.entity_id
_entity_poly.type
_entity_poly.pdbx_seq_one_letter_code
_entity_poly.pdbx_strand_id
1 'polypeptide(L)'
;MKVFLNAGHAPNGNPDPGACGYGLRECDVAKNVADLVVGYLTTAGVEVVGCLQSDSLQEVVSASNRADVDVFISIHCNACNGVAQGTETWHYYGSSAGEILAQCIQNQIVDALGTTDRGVKGAKPGVNGLYVLSNTDAVAVLVELAFIDHAGDAQLLREQQDEFARAIARGVTDYEGAC
;
A
#
# COMPACT_ATOMS: atom_id res chain seq x y z
N MET A 1 12.20 -11.30 -8.63
CA MET A 1 11.34 -10.09 -8.73
C MET A 1 11.96 -8.96 -7.92
N LYS A 2 12.01 -7.74 -8.49
CA LYS A 2 12.46 -6.52 -7.82
C LYS A 2 11.26 -5.68 -7.38
N VAL A 3 11.26 -5.24 -6.14
CA VAL A 3 10.14 -4.51 -5.53
C VAL A 3 10.61 -3.13 -5.04
N PHE A 4 9.78 -2.11 -5.29
CA PHE A 4 9.91 -0.78 -4.69
C PHE A 4 8.70 -0.48 -3.82
N LEU A 5 8.94 0.00 -2.61
CA LEU A 5 7.91 0.39 -1.67
C LEU A 5 7.82 1.91 -1.54
N ASN A 6 6.61 2.40 -1.40
CA ASN A 6 6.33 3.78 -1.05
C ASN A 6 5.46 3.81 0.21
N ALA A 7 5.92 4.48 1.23
CA ALA A 7 5.06 4.90 2.34
C ALA A 7 4.40 6.23 1.97
N GLY A 8 3.09 6.30 2.08
CA GLY A 8 2.34 7.50 1.75
C GLY A 8 2.73 8.73 2.59
N HIS A 9 2.52 9.92 2.02
CA HIS A 9 2.67 11.21 2.66
C HIS A 9 4.10 11.62 3.05
N ALA A 10 4.23 12.76 3.72
CA ALA A 10 5.53 13.35 4.05
C ALA A 10 6.25 12.63 5.20
N PRO A 11 7.58 12.51 5.16
CA PRO A 11 8.36 12.05 6.28
C PRO A 11 8.07 12.88 7.54
N ASN A 12 7.83 12.21 8.67
CA ASN A 12 7.47 12.83 9.95
C ASN A 12 6.17 13.68 9.89
N GLY A 13 5.38 13.58 8.82
CA GLY A 13 4.11 14.28 8.64
C GLY A 13 4.23 15.79 8.39
N ASN A 14 5.36 16.27 7.87
CA ASN A 14 5.56 17.67 7.54
C ASN A 14 6.06 17.83 6.09
N PRO A 15 5.32 18.51 5.22
CA PRO A 15 4.09 19.29 5.46
C PRO A 15 2.79 18.47 5.47
N ASP A 16 2.80 17.22 5.04
CA ASP A 16 1.59 16.40 4.84
C ASP A 16 1.60 15.15 5.73
N PRO A 17 0.81 15.12 6.82
CA PRO A 17 0.67 13.94 7.67
C PRO A 17 -0.25 12.85 7.07
N GLY A 18 -0.95 13.13 5.95
CA GLY A 18 -2.07 12.33 5.49
C GLY A 18 -3.29 12.43 6.40
N ALA A 19 -4.18 11.47 6.31
CA ALA A 19 -5.33 11.38 7.19
C ALA A 19 -4.91 11.18 8.66
N CYS A 20 -5.70 11.76 9.57
CA CYS A 20 -5.46 11.64 11.00
C CYS A 20 -6.74 11.22 11.72
N GLY A 21 -6.64 10.28 12.65
CA GLY A 21 -7.78 9.81 13.43
C GLY A 21 -7.33 9.00 14.65
N TYR A 22 -8.08 9.08 15.74
CA TYR A 22 -7.83 8.32 16.97
C TYR A 22 -6.38 8.40 17.47
N GLY A 23 -5.70 9.55 17.29
CA GLY A 23 -4.31 9.76 17.69
C GLY A 23 -3.27 9.12 16.77
N LEU A 24 -3.67 8.61 15.61
CA LEU A 24 -2.80 8.12 14.55
C LEU A 24 -2.64 9.18 13.46
N ARG A 25 -1.49 9.14 12.76
CA ARG A 25 -1.25 9.85 11.50
C ARG A 25 -0.92 8.82 10.43
N GLU A 26 -1.50 8.97 9.26
CA GLU A 26 -1.32 8.03 8.16
C GLU A 26 0.16 7.87 7.77
N CYS A 27 0.91 8.97 7.68
CA CYS A 27 2.34 8.94 7.35
C CYS A 27 3.16 8.04 8.28
N ASP A 28 2.83 7.99 9.57
CA ASP A 28 3.53 7.16 10.55
C ASP A 28 3.16 5.68 10.39
N VAL A 29 1.87 5.39 10.22
CA VAL A 29 1.38 4.02 10.00
C VAL A 29 1.93 3.47 8.69
N ALA A 30 1.82 4.22 7.60
CA ALA A 30 2.32 3.82 6.29
C ALA A 30 3.84 3.54 6.32
N LYS A 31 4.61 4.41 7.01
CA LYS A 31 6.07 4.22 7.14
C LYS A 31 6.41 2.96 7.93
N ASN A 32 5.79 2.77 9.08
CA ASN A 32 6.07 1.61 9.92
C ASN A 32 5.71 0.29 9.20
N VAL A 33 4.56 0.24 8.54
CA VAL A 33 4.15 -0.95 7.77
C VAL A 33 5.10 -1.17 6.60
N ALA A 34 5.48 -0.14 5.84
CA ALA A 34 6.41 -0.27 4.73
C ALA A 34 7.76 -0.83 5.17
N ASP A 35 8.32 -0.34 6.29
CA ASP A 35 9.60 -0.83 6.82
C ASP A 35 9.53 -2.31 7.22
N LEU A 36 8.41 -2.73 7.81
CA LEU A 36 8.17 -4.14 8.15
C LEU A 36 8.05 -5.01 6.88
N VAL A 37 7.33 -4.52 5.84
CA VAL A 37 7.22 -5.21 4.54
C VAL A 37 8.60 -5.42 3.92
N VAL A 38 9.49 -4.40 3.95
CA VAL A 38 10.89 -4.54 3.49
C VAL A 38 11.57 -5.73 4.17
N GLY A 39 11.43 -5.84 5.50
CA GLY A 39 12.02 -6.93 6.28
C GLY A 39 11.49 -8.30 5.86
N TYR A 40 10.17 -8.44 5.72
CA TYR A 40 9.54 -9.71 5.34
C TYR A 40 9.88 -10.13 3.90
N LEU A 41 9.82 -9.21 2.94
CA LEU A 41 10.17 -9.49 1.55
C LEU A 41 11.65 -9.89 1.42
N THR A 42 12.55 -9.16 2.08
CA THR A 42 13.99 -9.48 2.09
C THR A 42 14.23 -10.88 2.68
N THR A 43 13.55 -11.22 3.78
CA THR A 43 13.64 -12.54 4.42
C THR A 43 13.11 -13.64 3.51
N ALA A 44 12.09 -13.36 2.71
CA ALA A 44 11.53 -14.27 1.71
C ALA A 44 12.41 -14.41 0.45
N GLY A 45 13.50 -13.66 0.33
CA GLY A 45 14.40 -13.69 -0.83
C GLY A 45 13.97 -12.79 -2.00
N VAL A 46 12.96 -11.93 -1.78
CA VAL A 46 12.55 -10.92 -2.77
C VAL A 46 13.52 -9.73 -2.71
N GLU A 47 13.97 -9.26 -3.86
CA GLU A 47 14.87 -8.11 -3.97
C GLU A 47 14.10 -6.79 -3.76
N VAL A 48 14.25 -6.17 -2.58
CA VAL A 48 13.71 -4.84 -2.31
C VAL A 48 14.78 -3.80 -2.65
N VAL A 49 14.59 -3.05 -3.73
CA VAL A 49 15.57 -2.08 -4.24
C VAL A 49 15.37 -0.67 -3.70
N GLY A 50 14.27 -0.40 -3.03
CA GLY A 50 14.00 0.88 -2.39
C GLY A 50 12.72 0.90 -1.57
N CYS A 51 12.73 1.79 -0.57
CA CYS A 51 11.55 2.18 0.19
C CYS A 51 11.62 3.69 0.43
N LEU A 52 10.73 4.45 -0.20
CA LEU A 52 10.75 5.91 -0.14
C LEU A 52 9.46 6.46 0.47
N GLN A 53 9.60 7.40 1.38
CA GLN A 53 8.52 8.27 1.84
C GLN A 53 8.83 9.70 1.40
N SER A 54 7.90 10.33 0.71
CA SER A 54 8.02 11.72 0.25
C SER A 54 6.64 12.31 -0.01
N ASP A 55 6.47 13.61 0.22
CA ASP A 55 5.29 14.39 -0.17
C ASP A 55 5.29 14.73 -1.67
N SER A 56 6.42 14.50 -2.35
CA SER A 56 6.54 14.66 -3.80
C SER A 56 6.24 13.34 -4.53
N LEU A 57 5.03 13.20 -5.04
CA LEU A 57 4.64 12.03 -5.85
C LEU A 57 5.55 11.86 -7.08
N GLN A 58 6.04 12.96 -7.65
CA GLN A 58 6.98 12.91 -8.77
C GLN A 58 8.33 12.31 -8.35
N GLU A 59 8.82 12.65 -7.16
CA GLU A 59 10.06 12.07 -6.62
C GLU A 59 9.92 10.56 -6.43
N VAL A 60 8.81 10.11 -5.82
CA VAL A 60 8.49 8.68 -5.60
C VAL A 60 8.48 7.91 -6.92
N VAL A 61 7.70 8.38 -7.90
CA VAL A 61 7.60 7.75 -9.22
C VAL A 61 8.95 7.73 -9.92
N SER A 62 9.67 8.86 -9.92
CA SER A 62 10.99 8.94 -10.57
C SER A 62 12.02 8.02 -9.91
N ALA A 63 11.96 7.82 -8.60
CA ALA A 63 12.83 6.89 -7.89
C ALA A 63 12.55 5.44 -8.29
N SER A 64 11.28 5.04 -8.30
CA SER A 64 10.84 3.71 -8.74
C SER A 64 11.24 3.43 -10.19
N ASN A 65 10.92 4.33 -11.12
CA ASN A 65 11.20 4.12 -12.55
C ASN A 65 12.72 4.06 -12.84
N ARG A 66 13.54 4.87 -12.12
CA ARG A 66 15.02 4.78 -12.24
C ARG A 66 15.59 3.47 -11.69
N ALA A 67 14.92 2.85 -10.72
CA ALA A 67 15.35 1.59 -10.14
C ALA A 67 14.99 0.37 -11.01
N ASP A 68 14.19 0.56 -12.06
CA ASP A 68 13.78 -0.48 -13.02
C ASP A 68 13.24 -1.73 -12.30
N VAL A 69 12.14 -1.52 -11.57
CA VAL A 69 11.52 -2.54 -10.73
C VAL A 69 10.37 -3.26 -11.45
N ASP A 70 10.10 -4.48 -11.03
CA ASP A 70 8.98 -5.27 -11.54
C ASP A 70 7.65 -4.86 -10.89
N VAL A 71 7.71 -4.53 -9.58
CA VAL A 71 6.54 -4.25 -8.75
C VAL A 71 6.75 -2.98 -7.93
N PHE A 72 5.71 -2.14 -7.88
CA PHE A 72 5.61 -0.95 -7.04
C PHE A 72 4.40 -1.06 -6.10
N ILE A 73 4.62 -0.83 -4.80
CA ILE A 73 3.58 -0.91 -3.78
C ILE A 73 3.57 0.38 -2.97
N SER A 74 2.46 1.12 -3.03
CA SER A 74 2.21 2.29 -2.20
C SER A 74 1.31 1.90 -1.02
N ILE A 75 1.64 2.33 0.18
CA ILE A 75 0.95 1.97 1.43
C ILE A 75 0.33 3.22 2.03
N HIS A 76 -0.99 3.15 2.27
CA HIS A 76 -1.84 4.24 2.74
C HIS A 76 -2.85 3.79 3.80
N CYS A 77 -3.53 4.75 4.42
CA CYS A 77 -4.71 4.53 5.25
C CYS A 77 -5.87 5.37 4.70
N ASN A 78 -7.02 4.75 4.54
CA ASN A 78 -8.22 5.42 4.08
C ASN A 78 -8.84 6.32 5.18
N ALA A 79 -9.64 7.29 4.78
CA ALA A 79 -10.48 8.09 5.66
C ALA A 79 -11.72 8.56 4.91
N CYS A 80 -12.85 8.73 5.59
CA CYS A 80 -14.08 9.20 4.96
C CYS A 80 -14.97 10.01 5.92
N ASN A 81 -15.77 9.32 6.73
CA ASN A 81 -16.85 9.91 7.52
C ASN A 81 -16.97 9.33 8.93
N GLY A 82 -15.95 8.61 9.40
CA GLY A 82 -15.94 7.94 10.70
C GLY A 82 -16.80 6.66 10.78
N VAL A 83 -17.46 6.27 9.69
CA VAL A 83 -18.36 5.09 9.62
C VAL A 83 -17.88 4.06 8.61
N ALA A 84 -17.29 4.51 7.51
CA ALA A 84 -16.69 3.61 6.51
C ALA A 84 -15.53 2.83 7.14
N GLN A 85 -15.40 1.55 6.78
CA GLN A 85 -14.40 0.66 7.34
C GLN A 85 -13.92 -0.37 6.30
N GLY A 86 -12.77 -0.99 6.57
CA GLY A 86 -12.24 -2.11 5.82
C GLY A 86 -11.06 -1.77 4.92
N THR A 87 -10.58 -2.78 4.21
CA THR A 87 -9.39 -2.73 3.35
C THR A 87 -9.79 -2.69 1.89
N GLU A 88 -9.06 -1.92 1.09
CA GLU A 88 -9.18 -1.91 -0.37
C GLU A 88 -7.81 -1.77 -1.03
N THR A 89 -7.64 -2.42 -2.18
CA THR A 89 -6.38 -2.33 -2.94
C THR A 89 -6.66 -1.83 -4.35
N TRP A 90 -5.93 -0.78 -4.75
CA TRP A 90 -6.07 -0.13 -6.03
C TRP A 90 -4.97 -0.56 -6.99
N HIS A 91 -5.31 -0.72 -8.28
CA HIS A 91 -4.38 -0.93 -9.38
C HIS A 91 -4.66 0.04 -10.53
N TYR A 92 -3.74 0.18 -11.48
CA TYR A 92 -4.02 0.96 -12.69
C TYR A 92 -5.12 0.30 -13.51
N TYR A 93 -6.16 1.06 -13.89
CA TYR A 93 -7.28 0.56 -14.67
C TYR A 93 -6.83 -0.07 -15.98
N GLY A 94 -7.23 -1.33 -16.22
CA GLY A 94 -6.85 -2.09 -17.41
C GLY A 94 -5.52 -2.85 -17.30
N SER A 95 -4.80 -2.76 -16.17
CA SER A 95 -3.64 -3.59 -15.88
C SER A 95 -4.07 -4.94 -15.29
N SER A 96 -4.06 -6.00 -16.09
CA SER A 96 -4.38 -7.35 -15.60
C SER A 96 -3.37 -7.85 -14.57
N ALA A 97 -2.08 -7.56 -14.76
CA ALA A 97 -1.04 -7.90 -13.79
C ALA A 97 -1.22 -7.13 -12.47
N GLY A 98 -1.56 -5.84 -12.56
CA GLY A 98 -1.88 -5.02 -11.38
C GLY A 98 -3.11 -5.52 -10.63
N GLU A 99 -4.15 -5.97 -11.34
CA GLU A 99 -5.34 -6.56 -10.74
C GLU A 99 -5.01 -7.86 -9.98
N ILE A 100 -4.20 -8.75 -10.58
CA ILE A 100 -3.77 -10.00 -9.92
C ILE A 100 -2.94 -9.69 -8.66
N LEU A 101 -1.96 -8.79 -8.73
CA LEU A 101 -1.16 -8.38 -7.58
C LEU A 101 -2.05 -7.79 -6.47
N ALA A 102 -2.96 -6.88 -6.86
CA ALA A 102 -3.90 -6.28 -5.92
C ALA A 102 -4.78 -7.32 -5.23
N GLN A 103 -5.28 -8.32 -5.99
CA GLN A 103 -6.11 -9.38 -5.43
C GLN A 103 -5.34 -10.29 -4.48
N CYS A 104 -4.08 -10.64 -4.80
CA CYS A 104 -3.23 -11.42 -3.91
C CYS A 104 -3.02 -10.68 -2.57
N ILE A 105 -2.70 -9.39 -2.61
CA ILE A 105 -2.51 -8.58 -1.38
C ILE A 105 -3.82 -8.43 -0.62
N GLN A 106 -4.92 -8.08 -1.30
CA GLN A 106 -6.24 -7.89 -0.70
C GLN A 106 -6.68 -9.13 0.07
N ASN A 107 -6.60 -10.31 -0.57
CA ASN A 107 -7.00 -11.58 0.05
C ASN A 107 -6.21 -11.85 1.34
N GLN A 108 -4.89 -11.67 1.30
CA GLN A 108 -4.04 -11.93 2.46
C GLN A 108 -4.34 -10.98 3.63
N ILE A 109 -4.62 -9.71 3.38
CA ILE A 109 -4.98 -8.74 4.43
C ILE A 109 -6.33 -9.11 5.05
N VAL A 110 -7.35 -9.36 4.21
CA VAL A 110 -8.69 -9.71 4.69
C VAL A 110 -8.67 -11.01 5.50
N ASP A 111 -7.98 -12.03 5.01
CA ASP A 111 -7.88 -13.34 5.68
C ASP A 111 -7.13 -13.25 7.02
N ALA A 112 -6.04 -12.48 7.09
CA ALA A 112 -5.21 -12.38 8.28
C ALA A 112 -5.84 -11.52 9.39
N LEU A 113 -6.49 -10.42 9.00
CA LEU A 113 -6.95 -9.38 9.95
C LEU A 113 -8.47 -9.35 10.13
N GLY A 114 -9.23 -10.05 9.30
CA GLY A 114 -10.69 -10.04 9.35
C GLY A 114 -11.30 -8.67 9.04
N THR A 115 -10.60 -7.83 8.30
CA THR A 115 -11.11 -6.52 7.89
C THR A 115 -12.30 -6.67 6.94
N THR A 116 -13.19 -5.69 6.90
CA THR A 116 -14.24 -5.66 5.89
C THR A 116 -13.58 -5.61 4.50
N ASP A 117 -13.89 -6.59 3.66
CA ASP A 117 -13.39 -6.63 2.29
C ASP A 117 -14.14 -5.60 1.44
N ARG A 118 -13.42 -4.57 0.99
CA ARG A 118 -13.93 -3.54 0.07
C ARG A 118 -13.53 -3.84 -1.38
N GLY A 119 -12.74 -4.88 -1.59
CA GLY A 119 -12.33 -5.41 -2.88
C GLY A 119 -11.21 -4.64 -3.57
N VAL A 120 -10.87 -5.14 -4.74
CA VAL A 120 -9.88 -4.55 -5.64
C VAL A 120 -10.52 -3.51 -6.54
N LYS A 121 -9.83 -2.40 -6.81
CA LYS A 121 -10.36 -1.24 -7.55
C LYS A 121 -9.42 -0.75 -8.64
N GLY A 122 -9.98 -0.48 -9.81
CA GLY A 122 -9.25 0.09 -10.92
C GLY A 122 -9.21 1.64 -10.85
N ALA A 123 -8.02 2.21 -10.71
CA ALA A 123 -7.79 3.66 -10.76
C ALA A 123 -7.71 4.13 -12.21
N LYS A 124 -8.77 4.82 -12.68
CA LYS A 124 -8.88 5.30 -14.06
C LYS A 124 -8.48 6.77 -14.16
N PRO A 125 -7.45 7.12 -14.96
CA PRO A 125 -7.08 8.51 -15.19
C PRO A 125 -8.27 9.37 -15.61
N GLY A 126 -8.37 10.58 -15.05
CA GLY A 126 -9.45 11.52 -15.33
C GLY A 126 -10.80 11.24 -14.64
N VAL A 127 -10.91 10.14 -13.89
CA VAL A 127 -12.13 9.78 -13.13
C VAL A 127 -11.80 9.65 -11.64
N ASN A 128 -10.97 8.68 -11.28
CA ASN A 128 -10.52 8.38 -9.91
C ASN A 128 -9.04 7.96 -9.93
N GLY A 129 -8.26 8.50 -10.87
CA GLY A 129 -6.86 8.11 -11.08
C GLY A 129 -5.97 8.51 -9.90
N LEU A 130 -5.05 7.62 -9.56
CA LEU A 130 -4.00 7.83 -8.59
C LEU A 130 -2.69 8.08 -9.32
N TYR A 131 -1.98 9.18 -8.96
CA TYR A 131 -0.80 9.64 -9.68
C TYR A 131 0.29 8.56 -9.75
N VAL A 132 0.59 7.93 -8.63
CA VAL A 132 1.64 6.89 -8.55
C VAL A 132 1.31 5.67 -9.42
N LEU A 133 0.04 5.27 -9.50
CA LEU A 133 -0.38 4.15 -10.34
C LEU A 133 -0.36 4.48 -11.84
N SER A 134 -0.57 5.77 -12.18
CA SER A 134 -0.64 6.22 -13.57
C SER A 134 0.71 6.54 -14.18
N ASN A 135 1.74 6.77 -13.37
CA ASN A 135 3.05 7.25 -13.82
C ASN A 135 4.22 6.32 -13.49
N THR A 136 3.98 5.23 -12.77
CA THR A 136 4.97 4.18 -12.51
C THR A 136 4.99 3.19 -13.67
N ASP A 137 6.19 2.82 -14.14
CA ASP A 137 6.38 1.88 -15.26
C ASP A 137 6.18 0.42 -14.82
N ALA A 138 6.37 0.12 -13.54
CA ALA A 138 6.19 -1.19 -12.93
C ALA A 138 4.71 -1.61 -12.81
N VAL A 139 4.46 -2.88 -12.50
CA VAL A 139 3.16 -3.34 -12.02
C VAL A 139 2.88 -2.69 -10.67
N ALA A 140 1.93 -1.76 -10.64
CA ALA A 140 1.72 -0.87 -9.50
C ALA A 140 0.40 -1.10 -8.78
N VAL A 141 0.46 -1.11 -7.44
CA VAL A 141 -0.71 -1.13 -6.55
C VAL A 141 -0.59 -0.08 -5.44
N LEU A 142 -1.74 0.37 -4.94
CA LEU A 142 -1.86 1.18 -3.73
C LEU A 142 -2.81 0.48 -2.77
N VAL A 143 -2.30 0.22 -1.57
CA VAL A 143 -3.01 -0.50 -0.51
C VAL A 143 -3.54 0.50 0.51
N GLU A 144 -4.84 0.57 0.65
CA GLU A 144 -5.53 1.25 1.74
C GLU A 144 -5.75 0.24 2.86
N LEU A 145 -4.88 0.27 3.87
CA LEU A 145 -4.86 -0.73 4.95
C LEU A 145 -6.20 -0.86 5.66
N ALA A 146 -6.73 0.27 6.14
CA ALA A 146 -7.99 0.40 6.85
C ALA A 146 -8.35 1.88 7.02
N PHE A 147 -9.54 2.20 7.55
CA PHE A 147 -9.98 3.59 7.76
C PHE A 147 -9.47 4.14 9.10
N ILE A 148 -8.57 5.11 9.01
CA ILE A 148 -7.94 5.72 10.20
C ILE A 148 -8.91 6.52 11.07
N ASP A 149 -10.04 6.95 10.49
CA ASP A 149 -11.12 7.68 11.16
C ASP A 149 -12.28 6.79 11.63
N HIS A 150 -12.17 5.44 11.49
CA HIS A 150 -13.12 4.47 12.05
C HIS A 150 -12.52 3.80 13.30
N ALA A 151 -13.27 3.72 14.40
CA ALA A 151 -12.76 3.27 15.71
C ALA A 151 -12.13 1.86 15.69
N GLY A 152 -12.81 0.88 15.07
CA GLY A 152 -12.31 -0.50 14.99
C GLY A 152 -11.09 -0.63 14.10
N ASP A 153 -11.11 0.03 12.95
CA ASP A 153 -9.99 0.04 11.99
C ASP A 153 -8.76 0.76 12.58
N ALA A 154 -8.97 1.89 13.27
CA ALA A 154 -7.89 2.61 13.95
C ALA A 154 -7.22 1.77 15.04
N GLN A 155 -7.98 0.89 15.71
CA GLN A 155 -7.41 -0.07 16.65
C GLN A 155 -6.54 -1.10 15.93
N LEU A 156 -6.99 -1.66 14.81
CA LEU A 156 -6.17 -2.56 13.98
C LEU A 156 -4.89 -1.86 13.50
N LEU A 157 -5.01 -0.63 12.97
CA LEU A 157 -3.86 0.16 12.51
C LEU A 157 -2.87 0.48 13.62
N ARG A 158 -3.28 0.51 14.88
CA ARG A 158 -2.39 0.71 16.03
C ARG A 158 -1.72 -0.59 16.48
N GLU A 159 -2.46 -1.68 16.55
CA GLU A 159 -2.05 -2.89 17.24
C GLU A 159 -1.52 -3.98 16.31
N GLN A 160 -1.88 -3.95 15.01
CA GLN A 160 -1.66 -5.06 14.07
C GLN A 160 -0.81 -4.67 12.85
N GLN A 161 0.08 -3.67 12.98
CA GLN A 161 0.92 -3.22 11.84
C GLN A 161 1.83 -4.35 11.31
N ASP A 162 2.31 -5.21 12.19
CA ASP A 162 3.11 -6.38 11.83
C ASP A 162 2.29 -7.38 10.98
N GLU A 163 1.05 -7.65 11.34
CA GLU A 163 0.18 -8.56 10.58
C GLU A 163 -0.21 -7.96 9.21
N PHE A 164 -0.47 -6.65 9.13
CA PHE A 164 -0.64 -5.97 7.84
C PHE A 164 0.60 -6.17 6.95
N ALA A 165 1.78 -5.97 7.50
CA ALA A 165 3.03 -6.10 6.75
C ALA A 165 3.28 -7.54 6.28
N ARG A 166 3.03 -8.54 7.14
CA ARG A 166 3.11 -9.96 6.76
C ARG A 166 2.16 -10.32 5.64
N ALA A 167 0.90 -9.85 5.75
CA ALA A 167 -0.12 -10.10 4.75
C ALA A 167 0.26 -9.49 3.38
N ILE A 168 0.74 -8.23 3.36
CA ILE A 168 1.24 -7.60 2.13
C ILE A 168 2.39 -8.41 1.54
N ALA A 169 3.41 -8.74 2.35
CA ALA A 169 4.56 -9.51 1.86
C ALA A 169 4.14 -10.88 1.34
N ARG A 170 3.20 -11.56 1.99
CA ARG A 170 2.65 -12.83 1.54
C ARG A 170 1.91 -12.68 0.20
N GLY A 171 1.07 -11.65 0.05
CA GLY A 171 0.40 -11.36 -1.21
C GLY A 171 1.37 -11.12 -2.37
N VAL A 172 2.50 -10.46 -2.11
CA VAL A 172 3.58 -10.26 -3.10
C VAL A 172 4.23 -11.59 -3.51
N THR A 173 4.52 -12.47 -2.54
CA THR A 173 5.10 -13.80 -2.85
C THR A 173 4.10 -14.72 -3.54
N ASP A 174 2.82 -14.62 -3.22
CA ASP A 174 1.76 -15.37 -3.92
C ASP A 174 1.63 -14.90 -5.38
N TYR A 175 1.74 -13.59 -5.62
CA TYR A 175 1.78 -13.04 -6.98
C TYR A 175 3.00 -13.55 -7.76
N GLU A 176 4.20 -13.54 -7.18
CA GLU A 176 5.42 -14.10 -7.82
C GLU A 176 5.26 -15.57 -8.18
N GLY A 177 4.58 -16.35 -7.34
CA GLY A 177 4.31 -17.76 -7.60
C GLY A 177 3.20 -18.03 -8.63
N ALA A 178 2.39 -17.01 -8.97
CA ALA A 178 1.30 -17.10 -9.94
C ALA A 178 1.71 -16.66 -11.37
N CYS A 179 2.86 -16.01 -11.53
CA CYS A 179 3.45 -15.59 -12.79
C CYS A 179 4.51 -16.59 -13.25
#